data_c4d9377b246ea78809c2b6e271a00dfd
#
_entry.id   c4d9377b246ea78809c2b6e271a00dfd
#
_cell.length_a   1.000
_cell.length_b   1.000
_cell.length_c   1.000
_cell.angle_alpha   90.00
_cell.angle_beta   90.00
_cell.angle_gamma   90.00
#
_symmetry.space_group_name_H-M   'P 1'
#
loop_
_entity.id
_entity.type
_entity.pdbx_description
1 polymer ?
#
loop_
_entity_poly.entity_id
_entity_poly.type
_entity_poly.pdbx_seq_one_letter_code
_entity_poly.pdbx_strand_id
1 'polypeptide(L)'
;MHLRLRRTASLSLTLGLTFALPLAAQTVSATDPAVRRTLDRIKADNAWTLDQQVSICEIPAPPFKEAARGAEFRKRLEALGLTARIDSVGNVIAERRGTGRGPTVMIAGHLDTVFPEGTDVKVRREGTTMRAPGIGDDCRGLAVVLSVARAMQTEKLATAGTVIFVGNVGEEGPGNLRGVRHLMTREYPGKIDYFISVDGTGLGLTSRAVGSNRYRVSYRGPGGHSYGAFGMPNPIHALGRAIASIADIQVPTSPKATFNVGIIEGGTSVNTISPSGSMDVDLRSESPRALADLDAKFQTAVRNALTAENARWPSSRVRITLDIDTIGIRPAGAQPDSVPIVRAAVAAGKALGFTPPTGASSTDANLPMSLGIPAITIDGGGDGRGAHSTSESYDDGDRGWLGPQWAALIVATLAQAR
;
A
#
# COMPACT_ATOMS: atom_id res chain seq x y z
N MET A 1 26.97 -17.63 -79.80
CA MET A 1 27.29 -17.00 -78.49
C MET A 1 25.96 -16.61 -77.85
N HIS A 2 25.37 -17.51 -76.98
CA HIS A 2 24.03 -17.34 -76.45
C HIS A 2 24.10 -16.75 -75.06
N LEU A 3 23.53 -15.59 -74.87
CA LEU A 3 23.36 -14.90 -73.58
C LEU A 3 22.07 -15.39 -72.90
N ARG A 4 22.19 -16.07 -71.77
CA ARG A 4 21.01 -16.46 -70.94
C ARG A 4 20.74 -15.35 -69.93
N LEU A 5 19.57 -14.70 -70.00
CA LEU A 5 19.03 -13.83 -68.97
C LEU A 5 18.52 -14.67 -67.80
N ARG A 6 19.06 -14.42 -66.60
CA ARG A 6 18.46 -14.91 -65.35
C ARG A 6 17.43 -13.93 -64.85
N ARG A 7 16.19 -14.37 -64.70
CA ARG A 7 15.11 -13.63 -64.01
C ARG A 7 15.27 -13.85 -62.53
N THR A 8 15.45 -12.78 -61.75
CA THR A 8 15.38 -12.77 -60.32
C THR A 8 13.93 -12.48 -59.89
N ALA A 9 13.27 -13.43 -59.21
CA ALA A 9 11.97 -13.24 -58.63
C ALA A 9 12.14 -12.56 -57.27
N SER A 10 11.63 -11.35 -57.11
CA SER A 10 11.55 -10.64 -55.84
C SER A 10 10.31 -11.08 -55.09
N LEU A 11 10.52 -11.75 -53.97
CA LEU A 11 9.44 -12.16 -53.02
C LEU A 11 9.16 -10.97 -52.12
N SER A 12 8.04 -10.26 -52.32
CA SER A 12 7.57 -9.19 -51.46
C SER A 12 6.84 -9.78 -50.27
N LEU A 13 7.48 -9.75 -49.10
CA LEU A 13 6.88 -10.14 -47.83
C LEU A 13 6.02 -9.00 -47.27
N THR A 14 4.72 -9.05 -47.46
CA THR A 14 3.76 -8.09 -46.86
C THR A 14 3.57 -8.47 -45.38
N LEU A 15 4.20 -7.69 -44.47
CA LEU A 15 3.99 -7.79 -43.03
C LEU A 15 2.62 -7.16 -42.72
N GLY A 16 1.61 -8.00 -42.51
CA GLY A 16 0.29 -7.55 -42.04
C GLY A 16 0.36 -7.09 -40.59
N LEU A 17 0.39 -5.78 -40.36
CA LEU A 17 0.17 -5.20 -39.02
C LEU A 17 -1.30 -5.41 -38.67
N THR A 18 -1.60 -6.42 -37.88
CA THR A 18 -2.91 -6.53 -37.19
C THR A 18 -2.95 -5.48 -36.10
N PHE A 19 -3.59 -4.35 -36.37
CA PHE A 19 -4.02 -3.41 -35.32
C PHE A 19 -5.07 -4.13 -34.48
N ALA A 20 -4.69 -4.57 -33.27
CA ALA A 20 -5.65 -4.92 -32.24
C ALA A 20 -6.39 -3.63 -31.87
N LEU A 21 -7.64 -3.49 -32.31
CA LEU A 21 -8.53 -2.43 -31.84
C LEU A 21 -8.61 -2.54 -30.32
N PRO A 22 -8.46 -1.42 -29.59
CA PRO A 22 -8.67 -1.45 -28.15
C PRO A 22 -10.12 -1.90 -27.93
N LEU A 23 -10.30 -3.03 -27.22
CA LEU A 23 -11.59 -3.48 -26.75
C LEU A 23 -12.16 -2.33 -25.93
N ALA A 24 -13.15 -1.63 -26.45
CA ALA A 24 -13.86 -0.59 -25.70
C ALA A 24 -14.34 -1.26 -24.41
N ALA A 25 -13.81 -0.84 -23.28
CA ALA A 25 -14.24 -1.34 -21.98
C ALA A 25 -15.75 -1.11 -21.90
N GLN A 26 -16.52 -2.19 -21.95
CA GLN A 26 -17.96 -2.11 -21.73
C GLN A 26 -18.15 -1.50 -20.36
N THR A 27 -18.67 -0.27 -20.32
CA THR A 27 -19.05 0.37 -19.06
C THR A 27 -20.24 -0.41 -18.53
N VAL A 28 -19.99 -1.26 -17.53
CA VAL A 28 -21.06 -1.93 -16.80
C VAL A 28 -21.91 -0.84 -16.14
N SER A 29 -23.20 -0.82 -16.46
CA SER A 29 -24.11 0.20 -15.94
C SER A 29 -24.57 -0.18 -14.53
N ALA A 30 -24.58 0.79 -13.61
CA ALA A 30 -25.23 0.64 -12.33
C ALA A 30 -26.74 0.32 -12.43
N THR A 31 -27.33 0.52 -13.62
CA THR A 31 -28.73 0.19 -13.92
C THR A 31 -28.93 -1.21 -14.51
N ASP A 32 -27.83 -1.94 -14.81
CA ASP A 32 -27.94 -3.34 -15.18
C ASP A 32 -28.64 -4.12 -14.05
N PRO A 33 -29.69 -4.93 -14.37
CA PRO A 33 -30.49 -5.58 -13.32
C PRO A 33 -29.69 -6.47 -12.35
N ALA A 34 -28.66 -7.18 -12.83
CA ALA A 34 -27.83 -8.02 -11.96
C ALA A 34 -26.91 -7.20 -11.06
N VAL A 35 -26.30 -6.15 -11.63
CA VAL A 35 -25.49 -5.19 -10.87
C VAL A 35 -26.35 -4.44 -9.86
N ARG A 36 -27.52 -3.96 -10.26
CA ARG A 36 -28.44 -3.25 -9.38
C ARG A 36 -28.85 -4.11 -8.18
N ARG A 37 -29.23 -5.37 -8.39
CA ARG A 37 -29.53 -6.28 -7.26
C ARG A 37 -28.34 -6.42 -6.31
N THR A 38 -27.12 -6.54 -6.85
CA THR A 38 -25.90 -6.63 -6.03
C THR A 38 -25.69 -5.37 -5.19
N LEU A 39 -25.89 -4.19 -5.76
CA LEU A 39 -25.80 -2.91 -5.03
C LEU A 39 -26.88 -2.78 -3.97
N ASP A 40 -28.13 -3.15 -4.30
CA ASP A 40 -29.26 -3.11 -3.37
C ASP A 40 -29.05 -4.12 -2.21
N ARG A 41 -28.46 -5.30 -2.48
CA ARG A 41 -28.06 -6.28 -1.46
C ARG A 41 -27.05 -5.68 -0.49
N ILE A 42 -26.00 -5.01 -0.96
CA ILE A 42 -25.00 -4.35 -0.12
C ILE A 42 -25.66 -3.35 0.84
N LYS A 43 -26.56 -2.53 0.31
CA LYS A 43 -27.29 -1.56 1.12
C LYS A 43 -28.17 -2.25 2.17
N ALA A 44 -28.91 -3.29 1.79
CA ALA A 44 -29.77 -4.06 2.69
C ALA A 44 -28.97 -4.78 3.79
N ASP A 45 -27.76 -5.25 3.46
CA ASP A 45 -26.88 -5.97 4.39
C ASP A 45 -25.91 -5.04 5.15
N ASN A 46 -26.15 -3.71 5.19
CA ASN A 46 -25.25 -2.78 5.87
C ASN A 46 -24.99 -3.11 7.33
N ALA A 47 -26.03 -3.50 8.08
CA ALA A 47 -25.90 -3.92 9.47
C ALA A 47 -24.95 -5.14 9.61
N TRP A 48 -25.07 -6.12 8.71
CA TRP A 48 -24.16 -7.27 8.66
C TRP A 48 -22.72 -6.82 8.39
N THR A 49 -22.50 -5.86 7.47
CA THR A 49 -21.17 -5.33 7.17
C THR A 49 -20.54 -4.67 8.41
N LEU A 50 -21.32 -3.90 9.17
CA LEU A 50 -20.87 -3.30 10.43
C LEU A 50 -20.53 -4.36 11.50
N ASP A 51 -21.32 -5.44 11.58
CA ASP A 51 -21.02 -6.54 12.50
C ASP A 51 -19.73 -7.29 12.10
N GLN A 52 -19.44 -7.42 10.79
CA GLN A 52 -18.16 -7.94 10.34
C GLN A 52 -17.02 -7.01 10.76
N GLN A 53 -17.16 -5.70 10.53
CA GLN A 53 -16.16 -4.70 10.89
C GLN A 53 -15.81 -4.77 12.38
N VAL A 54 -16.82 -4.75 13.26
CA VAL A 54 -16.66 -4.83 14.71
C VAL A 54 -15.98 -6.12 15.13
N SER A 55 -16.55 -7.25 14.73
CA SER A 55 -16.07 -8.55 15.21
C SER A 55 -14.73 -8.99 14.66
N ILE A 56 -14.28 -8.44 13.49
CA ILE A 56 -12.91 -8.60 12.99
C ILE A 56 -11.96 -7.70 13.79
N CYS A 57 -12.39 -6.46 14.08
CA CYS A 57 -11.56 -5.49 14.78
C CYS A 57 -11.20 -5.95 16.18
N GLU A 58 -12.11 -6.63 16.87
CA GLU A 58 -11.88 -7.18 18.20
C GLU A 58 -10.89 -8.37 18.25
N ILE A 59 -10.36 -8.80 17.10
CA ILE A 59 -9.27 -9.78 17.03
C ILE A 59 -7.95 -9.03 16.88
N PRO A 60 -7.07 -9.02 17.91
CA PRO A 60 -5.78 -8.33 17.79
C PRO A 60 -4.93 -8.83 16.63
N ALA A 61 -4.35 -7.91 15.89
CA ALA A 61 -3.46 -8.20 14.78
C ALA A 61 -2.27 -7.22 14.73
N PRO A 62 -1.38 -7.24 15.73
CA PRO A 62 -0.15 -6.46 15.70
C PRO A 62 0.69 -6.84 14.47
N PRO A 63 1.65 -6.00 14.05
CA PRO A 63 2.57 -6.34 12.97
C PRO A 63 3.22 -7.71 13.18
N PHE A 64 3.22 -8.55 12.14
CA PHE A 64 3.72 -9.95 12.13
C PHE A 64 2.92 -10.95 13.00
N LYS A 65 1.78 -10.54 13.58
CA LYS A 65 0.91 -11.41 14.41
C LYS A 65 -0.53 -11.46 13.92
N GLU A 66 -0.73 -11.40 12.62
CA GLU A 66 -2.04 -11.34 11.95
C GLU A 66 -2.76 -12.69 11.89
N ALA A 67 -2.11 -13.78 12.26
CA ALA A 67 -2.58 -15.15 12.03
C ALA A 67 -4.00 -15.43 12.56
N ALA A 68 -4.35 -14.91 13.75
CA ALA A 68 -5.68 -15.13 14.34
C ALA A 68 -6.77 -14.41 13.54
N ARG A 69 -6.56 -13.14 13.16
CA ARG A 69 -7.48 -12.36 12.34
C ARG A 69 -7.59 -12.96 10.93
N GLY A 70 -6.46 -13.39 10.35
CA GLY A 70 -6.44 -14.07 9.05
C GLY A 70 -7.22 -15.38 9.06
N ALA A 71 -7.09 -16.20 10.09
CA ALA A 71 -7.86 -17.44 10.21
C ALA A 71 -9.38 -17.18 10.29
N GLU A 72 -9.80 -16.15 11.03
CA GLU A 72 -11.21 -15.77 11.10
C GLU A 72 -11.68 -15.19 9.76
N PHE A 73 -10.90 -14.34 9.10
CA PHE A 73 -11.24 -13.78 7.79
C PHE A 73 -11.43 -14.90 6.75
N ARG A 74 -10.53 -15.90 6.73
CA ARG A 74 -10.68 -17.10 5.88
C ARG A 74 -12.00 -17.81 6.14
N LYS A 75 -12.31 -18.09 7.40
CA LYS A 75 -13.57 -18.76 7.79
C LYS A 75 -14.80 -18.01 7.29
N ARG A 76 -14.79 -16.67 7.33
CA ARG A 76 -15.89 -15.83 6.83
C ARG A 76 -16.03 -15.93 5.31
N LEU A 77 -14.94 -15.93 4.55
CA LEU A 77 -14.99 -16.16 3.10
C LEU A 77 -15.52 -17.56 2.76
N GLU A 78 -15.10 -18.58 3.52
CA GLU A 78 -15.62 -19.96 3.38
C GLU A 78 -17.12 -20.05 3.68
N ALA A 79 -17.61 -19.34 4.70
CA ALA A 79 -19.05 -19.25 5.03
C ALA A 79 -19.88 -18.58 3.92
N LEU A 80 -19.25 -17.77 3.06
CA LEU A 80 -19.90 -17.21 1.86
C LEU A 80 -19.88 -18.15 0.65
N GLY A 81 -19.38 -19.37 0.80
CA GLY A 81 -19.31 -20.38 -0.25
C GLY A 81 -18.08 -20.22 -1.17
N LEU A 82 -17.06 -19.50 -0.75
CA LEU A 82 -15.80 -19.39 -1.45
C LEU A 82 -14.78 -20.42 -0.92
N THR A 83 -13.90 -20.92 -1.77
CA THR A 83 -12.74 -21.68 -1.31
C THR A 83 -11.64 -20.71 -0.96
N ALA A 84 -11.27 -20.61 0.33
CA ALA A 84 -10.24 -19.72 0.81
C ALA A 84 -9.03 -20.48 1.33
N ARG A 85 -7.82 -19.93 1.09
CA ARG A 85 -6.55 -20.46 1.58
C ARG A 85 -5.70 -19.37 2.22
N ILE A 86 -4.73 -19.79 3.00
CA ILE A 86 -3.69 -18.90 3.53
C ILE A 86 -2.39 -19.26 2.81
N ASP A 87 -1.67 -18.24 2.31
CA ASP A 87 -0.39 -18.44 1.67
C ASP A 87 0.77 -18.54 2.69
N SER A 88 1.99 -18.69 2.19
CA SER A 88 3.19 -18.90 3.04
C SER A 88 3.60 -17.69 3.89
N VAL A 89 3.09 -16.49 3.59
CA VAL A 89 3.37 -15.29 4.37
C VAL A 89 2.19 -14.84 5.25
N GLY A 90 1.02 -15.50 5.09
CA GLY A 90 -0.16 -15.25 5.92
C GLY A 90 -1.30 -14.51 5.23
N ASN A 91 -1.21 -14.20 3.93
CA ASN A 91 -2.33 -13.63 3.20
C ASN A 91 -3.47 -14.65 3.08
N VAL A 92 -4.69 -14.18 3.26
CA VAL A 92 -5.91 -14.96 2.99
C VAL A 92 -6.39 -14.66 1.59
N ILE A 93 -6.63 -15.70 0.78
CA ILE A 93 -6.92 -15.57 -0.65
C ILE A 93 -8.13 -16.43 -0.98
N ALA A 94 -9.15 -15.85 -1.62
CA ALA A 94 -10.29 -16.57 -2.16
C ALA A 94 -10.55 -16.15 -3.61
N GLU A 95 -10.55 -17.13 -4.52
CA GLU A 95 -10.79 -16.92 -5.95
C GLU A 95 -12.24 -17.20 -6.32
N ARG A 96 -12.87 -16.25 -6.97
CA ARG A 96 -14.15 -16.41 -7.65
C ARG A 96 -13.93 -16.37 -9.16
N ARG A 97 -13.88 -17.54 -9.76
CA ARG A 97 -13.61 -17.68 -11.19
C ARG A 97 -14.72 -17.06 -12.03
N GLY A 98 -14.33 -16.35 -13.07
CA GLY A 98 -15.25 -15.86 -14.10
C GLY A 98 -15.75 -16.94 -15.05
N THR A 99 -16.74 -16.59 -15.87
CA THR A 99 -17.36 -17.50 -16.84
C THR A 99 -16.66 -17.51 -18.20
N GLY A 100 -15.62 -16.67 -18.41
CA GLY A 100 -14.96 -16.51 -19.70
C GLY A 100 -13.52 -16.00 -19.58
N ARG A 101 -13.04 -15.44 -20.69
CA ARG A 101 -11.71 -14.80 -20.76
C ARG A 101 -11.87 -13.31 -20.47
N GLY A 102 -11.94 -12.94 -19.20
CA GLY A 102 -11.97 -11.55 -18.74
C GLY A 102 -10.76 -11.24 -17.86
N PRO A 103 -10.59 -9.98 -17.48
CA PRO A 103 -9.50 -9.54 -16.60
C PRO A 103 -9.57 -10.19 -15.22
N THR A 104 -8.40 -10.38 -14.59
CA THR A 104 -8.28 -10.77 -13.20
C THR A 104 -8.21 -9.52 -12.32
N VAL A 105 -9.22 -9.34 -11.48
CA VAL A 105 -9.36 -8.20 -10.56
C VAL A 105 -9.11 -8.69 -9.14
N MET A 106 -8.12 -8.13 -8.47
CA MET A 106 -7.87 -8.38 -7.05
C MET A 106 -8.40 -7.22 -6.22
N ILE A 107 -9.17 -7.53 -5.17
CA ILE A 107 -9.62 -6.58 -4.16
C ILE A 107 -9.11 -7.03 -2.79
N ALA A 108 -8.45 -6.13 -2.06
CA ALA A 108 -7.75 -6.42 -0.83
C ALA A 108 -8.06 -5.40 0.27
N GLY A 109 -8.05 -5.86 1.53
CA GLY A 109 -7.92 -5.07 2.73
C GLY A 109 -6.84 -5.69 3.61
N HIS A 110 -6.13 -4.89 4.42
CA HIS A 110 -5.05 -5.43 5.21
C HIS A 110 -5.49 -5.94 6.59
N LEU A 111 -4.81 -6.99 7.06
CA LEU A 111 -5.14 -7.67 8.32
C LEU A 111 -4.48 -7.03 9.53
N ASP A 112 -3.30 -6.45 9.36
CA ASP A 112 -2.51 -5.87 10.44
C ASP A 112 -2.99 -4.50 10.88
N THR A 113 -2.44 -4.02 11.97
CA THR A 113 -2.60 -2.68 12.52
C THR A 113 -1.25 -2.15 12.97
N VAL A 114 -1.14 -0.84 13.20
CA VAL A 114 0.07 -0.21 13.77
C VAL A 114 0.25 -0.50 15.26
N PHE A 115 -0.75 -1.07 15.94
CA PHE A 115 -0.78 -1.16 17.39
C PHE A 115 0.03 -2.35 17.92
N PRO A 116 0.78 -2.15 19.03
CA PRO A 116 1.55 -3.23 19.64
C PRO A 116 0.64 -4.28 20.32
N GLU A 117 1.21 -5.43 20.59
CA GLU A 117 0.56 -6.48 21.37
C GLU A 117 0.11 -5.98 22.74
N GLY A 118 -1.08 -6.41 23.18
CA GLY A 118 -1.68 -5.99 24.44
C GLY A 118 -2.53 -4.71 24.34
N THR A 119 -2.64 -4.08 23.15
CA THR A 119 -3.57 -2.97 22.95
C THR A 119 -5.01 -3.46 23.07
N ASP A 120 -5.84 -2.74 23.85
CA ASP A 120 -7.28 -3.01 23.94
C ASP A 120 -7.96 -2.63 22.62
N VAL A 121 -8.40 -3.64 21.88
CA VAL A 121 -9.08 -3.50 20.58
C VAL A 121 -10.60 -3.68 20.70
N LYS A 122 -11.13 -3.69 21.92
CA LYS A 122 -12.57 -3.84 22.13
C LYS A 122 -13.35 -2.63 21.60
N VAL A 123 -14.35 -2.91 20.75
CA VAL A 123 -15.15 -1.85 20.13
C VAL A 123 -16.20 -1.32 21.09
N ARG A 124 -16.22 -0.01 21.27
CA ARG A 124 -17.26 0.72 22.02
C ARG A 124 -18.17 1.45 21.05
N ARG A 125 -19.48 1.21 21.17
CA ARG A 125 -20.48 1.86 20.30
C ARG A 125 -21.20 2.98 21.06
N GLU A 126 -21.32 4.13 20.40
CA GLU A 126 -22.06 5.30 20.87
C GLU A 126 -22.94 5.79 19.71
N GLY A 127 -24.19 5.34 19.64
CA GLY A 127 -25.06 5.60 18.49
C GLY A 127 -24.52 4.95 17.22
N THR A 128 -24.29 5.74 16.18
CA THR A 128 -23.69 5.30 14.90
C THR A 128 -22.16 5.24 14.94
N THR A 129 -21.54 5.85 15.96
CA THR A 129 -20.08 5.91 16.11
C THR A 129 -19.54 4.68 16.81
N MET A 130 -18.50 4.11 16.30
CA MET A 130 -17.72 2.99 16.84
C MET A 130 -16.30 3.47 17.15
N ARG A 131 -15.76 3.09 18.33
CA ARG A 131 -14.41 3.48 18.76
C ARG A 131 -13.60 2.24 19.12
N ALA A 132 -12.51 2.06 18.43
CA ALA A 132 -11.46 1.07 18.72
C ALA A 132 -10.23 1.35 17.88
N PRO A 133 -9.01 0.98 18.32
CA PRO A 133 -7.83 0.98 17.50
C PRO A 133 -8.01 0.12 16.25
N GLY A 134 -7.79 0.68 15.05
CA GLY A 134 -7.93 -0.02 13.78
C GLY A 134 -9.37 -0.18 13.27
N ILE A 135 -10.37 0.50 13.87
CA ILE A 135 -11.77 0.34 13.46
C ILE A 135 -12.04 0.84 12.03
N GLY A 136 -11.32 1.86 11.59
CA GLY A 136 -11.33 2.36 10.23
C GLY A 136 -10.20 1.74 9.41
N ASP A 137 -9.01 1.68 9.99
CA ASP A 137 -7.77 1.29 9.37
C ASP A 137 -7.24 -0.04 9.97
N ASP A 138 -7.51 -1.26 9.41
CA ASP A 138 -8.29 -1.46 8.19
C ASP A 138 -9.45 -2.45 8.40
N CYS A 139 -10.05 -2.46 9.61
CA CYS A 139 -11.23 -3.32 9.85
C CYS A 139 -12.37 -2.96 8.91
N ARG A 140 -12.45 -1.69 8.47
CA ARG A 140 -13.45 -1.25 7.50
C ARG A 140 -13.18 -1.83 6.11
N GLY A 141 -11.96 -1.78 5.61
CA GLY A 141 -11.60 -2.36 4.31
C GLY A 141 -11.85 -3.87 4.27
N LEU A 142 -11.47 -4.60 5.32
CA LEU A 142 -11.78 -6.03 5.43
C LEU A 142 -13.29 -6.31 5.39
N ALA A 143 -14.11 -5.51 6.08
CA ALA A 143 -15.55 -5.64 6.05
C ALA A 143 -16.14 -5.31 4.67
N VAL A 144 -15.58 -4.34 3.95
CA VAL A 144 -15.95 -4.03 2.55
C VAL A 144 -15.65 -5.19 1.62
N VAL A 145 -14.45 -5.79 1.72
CA VAL A 145 -14.09 -6.98 0.92
C VAL A 145 -15.08 -8.11 1.14
N LEU A 146 -15.46 -8.38 2.41
CA LEU A 146 -16.49 -9.38 2.74
C LEU A 146 -17.87 -9.00 2.21
N SER A 147 -18.27 -7.74 2.28
CA SER A 147 -19.56 -7.24 1.79
C SER A 147 -19.71 -7.42 0.27
N VAL A 148 -18.64 -7.08 -0.49
CA VAL A 148 -18.57 -7.30 -1.93
C VAL A 148 -18.66 -8.79 -2.26
N ALA A 149 -17.86 -9.63 -1.58
CA ALA A 149 -17.89 -11.08 -1.77
C ALA A 149 -19.28 -11.67 -1.50
N ARG A 150 -19.91 -11.29 -0.38
CA ARG A 150 -21.25 -11.72 0.00
C ARG A 150 -22.30 -11.36 -1.04
N ALA A 151 -22.32 -10.09 -1.47
CA ALA A 151 -23.32 -9.62 -2.43
C ALA A 151 -23.18 -10.31 -3.78
N MET A 152 -21.94 -10.46 -4.29
CA MET A 152 -21.67 -11.16 -5.55
C MET A 152 -22.04 -12.64 -5.50
N GLN A 153 -21.87 -13.31 -4.36
CA GLN A 153 -22.25 -14.72 -4.17
C GLN A 153 -23.77 -14.87 -4.05
N THR A 154 -24.41 -14.05 -3.20
CA THR A 154 -25.87 -14.10 -2.95
C THR A 154 -26.68 -13.81 -4.21
N GLU A 155 -26.32 -12.77 -4.94
CA GLU A 155 -27.01 -12.37 -6.18
C GLU A 155 -26.50 -13.12 -7.42
N LYS A 156 -25.53 -14.03 -7.25
CA LYS A 156 -24.94 -14.83 -8.34
C LYS A 156 -24.47 -13.96 -9.51
N LEU A 157 -23.90 -12.77 -9.21
CA LEU A 157 -23.42 -11.85 -10.22
C LEU A 157 -22.39 -12.51 -11.12
N ALA A 158 -22.72 -12.82 -12.36
CA ALA A 158 -21.77 -13.42 -13.29
C ALA A 158 -20.77 -12.36 -13.77
N THR A 159 -19.49 -12.75 -13.86
CA THR A 159 -18.40 -11.92 -14.41
C THR A 159 -17.65 -12.72 -15.48
N ALA A 160 -17.18 -12.06 -16.55
CA ALA A 160 -16.32 -12.74 -17.52
C ALA A 160 -14.94 -13.01 -16.91
N GLY A 161 -14.41 -12.05 -16.16
CA GLY A 161 -13.13 -12.13 -15.46
C GLY A 161 -13.22 -12.75 -14.08
N THR A 162 -12.06 -13.12 -13.55
CA THR A 162 -11.89 -13.67 -12.19
C THR A 162 -11.79 -12.52 -11.16
N VAL A 163 -12.45 -12.68 -10.02
CA VAL A 163 -12.32 -11.78 -8.88
C VAL A 163 -11.60 -12.51 -7.75
N ILE A 164 -10.55 -11.89 -7.21
CA ILE A 164 -9.77 -12.43 -6.10
C ILE A 164 -9.99 -11.54 -4.89
N PHE A 165 -10.54 -12.11 -3.82
CA PHE A 165 -10.75 -11.44 -2.52
C PHE A 165 -9.58 -11.76 -1.61
N VAL A 166 -8.97 -10.72 -1.01
CA VAL A 166 -7.76 -10.87 -0.22
C VAL A 166 -7.88 -10.16 1.12
N GLY A 167 -7.42 -10.83 2.18
CA GLY A 167 -6.98 -10.19 3.42
C GLY A 167 -5.46 -10.29 3.48
N ASN A 168 -4.73 -9.22 3.22
CA ASN A 168 -3.27 -9.28 3.17
C ASN A 168 -2.62 -8.88 4.47
N VAL A 169 -1.34 -9.24 4.63
CA VAL A 169 -0.55 -9.01 5.84
C VAL A 169 0.55 -7.98 5.60
N GLY A 170 0.89 -7.23 6.67
CA GLY A 170 2.08 -6.39 6.68
C GLY A 170 1.99 -5.19 5.75
N GLU A 171 0.83 -4.55 5.66
CA GLU A 171 0.70 -3.22 5.06
C GLU A 171 1.43 -2.21 5.93
N GLU A 172 1.23 -2.28 7.24
CA GLU A 172 1.65 -1.27 8.19
C GLU A 172 3.15 -1.30 8.51
N GLY A 173 3.71 -0.10 8.73
CA GLY A 173 5.02 0.15 9.35
C GLY A 173 6.12 -0.85 8.97
N PRO A 174 6.55 -1.69 9.92
CA PRO A 174 7.64 -2.63 9.70
C PRO A 174 7.26 -3.80 8.79
N GLY A 175 5.98 -4.02 8.51
CA GLY A 175 5.50 -5.03 7.58
C GLY A 175 5.94 -4.81 6.13
N ASN A 176 6.20 -3.55 5.75
CA ASN A 176 6.83 -3.14 4.49
C ASN A 176 6.18 -3.74 3.24
N LEU A 177 4.84 -3.80 3.22
CA LEU A 177 4.02 -4.37 2.15
C LEU A 177 4.35 -5.85 1.84
N ARG A 178 4.76 -6.65 2.84
CA ARG A 178 5.23 -8.02 2.60
C ARG A 178 4.16 -8.91 1.98
N GLY A 179 2.89 -8.70 2.35
CA GLY A 179 1.76 -9.47 1.84
C GLY A 179 1.53 -9.22 0.36
N VAL A 180 1.32 -7.96 -0.03
CA VAL A 180 1.09 -7.62 -1.44
C VAL A 180 2.32 -7.90 -2.29
N ARG A 181 3.53 -7.75 -1.73
CA ARG A 181 4.78 -8.12 -2.41
C ARG A 181 4.78 -9.62 -2.76
N HIS A 182 4.41 -10.47 -1.82
CA HIS A 182 4.30 -11.91 -2.06
C HIS A 182 3.23 -12.23 -3.12
N LEU A 183 2.05 -11.60 -3.01
CA LEU A 183 0.96 -11.76 -3.99
C LEU A 183 1.43 -11.42 -5.42
N MET A 184 2.07 -10.28 -5.63
CA MET A 184 2.44 -9.81 -6.97
C MET A 184 3.65 -10.55 -7.55
N THR A 185 4.61 -11.00 -6.72
CA THR A 185 5.88 -11.54 -7.20
C THR A 185 6.00 -13.07 -7.11
N ARG A 186 5.14 -13.73 -6.32
CA ARG A 186 5.20 -15.19 -6.08
C ARG A 186 3.90 -15.90 -6.40
N GLU A 187 2.77 -15.44 -5.86
CA GLU A 187 1.48 -16.12 -6.04
C GLU A 187 0.88 -15.87 -7.43
N TYR A 188 0.90 -14.62 -7.88
CA TYR A 188 0.27 -14.18 -9.14
C TYR A 188 1.20 -13.37 -10.05
N PRO A 189 2.45 -13.79 -10.30
CA PRO A 189 3.38 -13.01 -11.12
C PRO A 189 2.81 -12.82 -12.53
N GLY A 190 2.52 -11.56 -12.92
CA GLY A 190 1.99 -11.18 -14.22
C GLY A 190 0.56 -11.67 -14.51
N LYS A 191 -0.21 -12.06 -13.49
CA LYS A 191 -1.57 -12.60 -13.66
C LYS A 191 -2.68 -11.65 -13.19
N ILE A 192 -2.34 -10.54 -12.56
CA ILE A 192 -3.29 -9.55 -12.05
C ILE A 192 -3.37 -8.40 -13.06
N ASP A 193 -4.56 -8.15 -13.59
CA ASP A 193 -4.81 -7.04 -14.50
C ASP A 193 -5.18 -5.75 -13.77
N TYR A 194 -5.85 -5.86 -12.61
CA TYR A 194 -6.28 -4.73 -11.78
C TYR A 194 -6.17 -5.06 -10.31
N PHE A 195 -5.63 -4.13 -9.54
CA PHE A 195 -5.52 -4.24 -8.08
C PHE A 195 -6.27 -3.09 -7.39
N ILE A 196 -7.15 -3.42 -6.44
CA ILE A 196 -7.90 -2.48 -5.62
C ILE A 196 -7.55 -2.74 -4.16
N SER A 197 -6.91 -1.78 -3.49
CA SER A 197 -6.86 -1.73 -2.03
C SER A 197 -8.11 -1.02 -1.53
N VAL A 198 -8.73 -1.54 -0.49
CA VAL A 198 -9.76 -0.82 0.27
C VAL A 198 -9.11 -0.48 1.60
N ASP A 199 -8.81 0.80 1.82
CA ASP A 199 -8.00 1.24 2.95
C ASP A 199 -8.36 2.68 3.29
N GLY A 200 -8.81 2.88 4.52
CA GLY A 200 -9.32 4.15 5.01
C GLY A 200 -10.85 4.29 4.97
N THR A 201 -11.30 5.48 5.36
CA THR A 201 -12.73 5.83 5.52
C THR A 201 -13.06 7.06 4.69
N GLY A 202 -14.33 7.22 4.33
CA GLY A 202 -14.77 8.25 3.38
C GLY A 202 -15.00 7.69 1.98
N LEU A 203 -14.86 8.52 0.96
CA LEU A 203 -15.07 8.21 -0.45
C LEU A 203 -13.92 8.75 -1.32
N GLY A 204 -12.70 8.76 -0.79
CA GLY A 204 -11.49 9.17 -1.48
C GLY A 204 -10.95 8.11 -2.44
N LEU A 205 -10.23 8.57 -3.45
CA LEU A 205 -9.55 7.76 -4.46
C LEU A 205 -8.05 8.08 -4.47
N THR A 206 -7.22 7.15 -4.06
CA THR A 206 -5.77 7.24 -4.22
C THR A 206 -5.38 6.61 -5.56
N SER A 207 -4.92 7.45 -6.49
CA SER A 207 -4.47 7.05 -7.82
C SER A 207 -2.97 7.25 -8.04
N ARG A 208 -2.26 7.78 -7.03
CA ARG A 208 -0.80 7.99 -7.00
C ARG A 208 -0.22 7.46 -5.72
N ALA A 209 0.86 6.69 -5.82
CA ALA A 209 1.52 6.04 -4.70
C ALA A 209 2.69 6.89 -4.18
N VAL A 210 2.62 7.31 -2.93
CA VAL A 210 3.73 7.96 -2.23
C VAL A 210 4.71 6.90 -1.77
N GLY A 211 5.88 6.84 -2.41
CA GLY A 211 6.96 5.96 -1.99
C GLY A 211 7.67 6.46 -0.75
N SER A 212 8.27 5.55 -0.01
CA SER A 212 9.14 5.89 1.11
C SER A 212 10.37 5.00 1.20
N ASN A 213 11.54 5.61 1.44
CA ASN A 213 12.77 4.93 1.82
C ASN A 213 13.05 5.25 3.29
N ARG A 214 13.17 4.21 4.10
CA ARG A 214 13.39 4.34 5.54
C ARG A 214 14.71 3.69 5.93
N TYR A 215 15.52 4.42 6.69
CA TYR A 215 16.85 4.00 7.06
C TYR A 215 17.11 4.19 8.55
N ARG A 216 17.82 3.23 9.15
CA ARG A 216 18.55 3.42 10.40
C ARG A 216 20.00 3.70 10.06
N VAL A 217 20.48 4.87 10.49
CA VAL A 217 21.87 5.31 10.32
C VAL A 217 22.57 5.20 11.67
N SER A 218 23.68 4.49 11.75
CA SER A 218 24.44 4.29 12.99
C SER A 218 25.90 4.67 12.79
N TYR A 219 26.39 5.60 13.59
CA TYR A 219 27.83 5.86 13.73
C TYR A 219 28.35 5.10 14.94
N ARG A 220 29.51 4.41 14.80
CA ARG A 220 30.09 3.59 15.87
C ARG A 220 31.56 3.91 16.07
N GLY A 221 32.02 3.86 17.31
CA GLY A 221 33.41 4.06 17.72
C GLY A 221 33.69 3.36 19.06
N PRO A 222 34.93 3.43 19.60
CA PRO A 222 35.27 2.75 20.83
C PRO A 222 34.69 3.41 22.08
N GLY A 223 34.30 4.69 22.00
CA GLY A 223 33.95 5.48 23.18
C GLY A 223 35.18 5.85 24.03
N GLY A 224 34.94 6.64 25.10
CA GLY A 224 36.03 7.03 26.01
C GLY A 224 35.64 8.14 26.97
N HIS A 225 36.55 8.43 27.89
CA HIS A 225 36.37 9.55 28.86
C HIS A 225 36.49 10.90 28.12
N SER A 226 35.53 11.78 28.25
CA SER A 226 35.42 13.03 27.46
C SER A 226 36.66 13.93 27.54
N TYR A 227 37.32 14.00 28.69
CA TYR A 227 38.54 14.76 28.88
C TYR A 227 39.79 13.93 28.51
N GLY A 228 39.92 12.71 29.04
CA GLY A 228 41.14 11.90 28.86
C GLY A 228 41.32 11.35 27.42
N ALA A 229 40.24 11.15 26.68
CA ALA A 229 40.24 10.70 25.29
C ALA A 229 39.93 11.85 24.32
N PHE A 230 39.99 13.11 24.74
CA PHE A 230 39.77 14.25 23.86
C PHE A 230 40.76 14.24 22.70
N GLY A 231 40.25 14.44 21.49
CA GLY A 231 41.06 14.35 20.25
C GLY A 231 40.82 13.10 19.43
N MET A 232 39.77 12.31 19.78
CA MET A 232 39.27 11.20 18.97
C MET A 232 37.92 11.54 18.33
N PRO A 233 37.59 10.91 17.16
CA PRO A 233 36.27 11.08 16.54
C PRO A 233 35.14 10.62 17.46
N ASN A 234 34.01 11.35 17.43
CA ASN A 234 32.85 11.14 18.27
C ASN A 234 31.61 10.78 17.43
N PRO A 235 31.00 9.59 17.61
CA PRO A 235 29.78 9.19 16.91
C PRO A 235 28.63 10.21 17.01
N ILE A 236 28.43 10.82 18.19
CA ILE A 236 27.37 11.83 18.39
C ILE A 236 27.66 13.11 17.59
N HIS A 237 28.93 13.53 17.47
CA HIS A 237 29.29 14.69 16.65
C HIS A 237 29.07 14.41 15.16
N ALA A 238 29.39 13.20 14.69
CA ALA A 238 29.07 12.78 13.31
C ALA A 238 27.56 12.78 13.07
N LEU A 239 26.79 12.23 14.00
CA LEU A 239 25.34 12.22 13.95
C LEU A 239 24.75 13.64 13.87
N GLY A 240 25.23 14.56 14.72
CA GLY A 240 24.80 15.97 14.70
C GLY A 240 25.10 16.66 13.35
N ARG A 241 26.29 16.38 12.75
CA ARG A 241 26.65 16.90 11.41
C ARG A 241 25.72 16.32 10.32
N ALA A 242 25.39 15.03 10.42
CA ALA A 242 24.49 14.38 9.47
C ALA A 242 23.08 14.98 9.55
N ILE A 243 22.54 15.14 10.75
CA ILE A 243 21.21 15.74 10.98
C ILE A 243 21.15 17.17 10.43
N ALA A 244 22.15 18.00 10.72
CA ALA A 244 22.21 19.37 10.19
C ALA A 244 22.22 19.35 8.64
N SER A 245 23.06 18.51 8.04
CA SER A 245 23.14 18.39 6.58
C SER A 245 21.85 17.88 5.95
N ILE A 246 21.14 16.94 6.60
CA ILE A 246 19.83 16.44 6.15
C ILE A 246 18.80 17.56 6.24
N ALA A 247 18.76 18.33 7.35
CA ALA A 247 17.82 19.42 7.56
C ALA A 247 17.95 20.53 6.48
N ASP A 248 19.13 20.69 5.92
CA ASP A 248 19.42 21.69 4.87
C ASP A 248 19.10 21.20 3.43
N ILE A 249 18.68 19.93 3.25
CA ILE A 249 18.35 19.40 1.93
C ILE A 249 17.17 20.17 1.32
N GLN A 250 17.42 20.73 0.13
CA GLN A 250 16.35 21.35 -0.65
C GLN A 250 15.61 20.29 -1.48
N VAL A 251 14.28 20.25 -1.31
CA VAL A 251 13.37 19.33 -1.98
C VAL A 251 12.34 20.06 -2.83
N PRO A 252 11.85 19.46 -3.93
CA PRO A 252 10.79 20.05 -4.74
C PRO A 252 9.44 20.00 -4.01
N THR A 253 8.57 20.96 -4.31
CA THR A 253 7.17 20.96 -3.91
C THR A 253 6.26 20.26 -4.92
N SER A 254 6.70 20.13 -6.18
CA SER A 254 6.02 19.41 -7.26
C SER A 254 7.05 18.76 -8.20
N PRO A 255 7.11 17.42 -8.29
CA PRO A 255 6.39 16.47 -7.42
C PRO A 255 6.83 16.62 -5.97
N LYS A 256 5.91 16.50 -5.02
CA LYS A 256 6.20 16.68 -3.60
C LYS A 256 7.24 15.65 -3.13
N ALA A 257 8.28 16.12 -2.45
CA ALA A 257 9.22 15.28 -1.73
C ALA A 257 9.39 15.80 -0.30
N THR A 258 9.58 14.88 0.65
CA THR A 258 9.72 15.20 2.08
C THR A 258 10.74 14.28 2.73
N PHE A 259 11.33 14.75 3.81
CA PHE A 259 12.19 13.94 4.67
C PHE A 259 11.95 14.27 6.14
N ASN A 260 12.28 13.31 7.00
CA ASN A 260 12.19 13.49 8.44
C ASN A 260 13.24 12.62 9.15
N VAL A 261 13.92 13.20 10.14
CA VAL A 261 14.68 12.46 11.15
C VAL A 261 13.74 12.27 12.33
N GLY A 262 13.16 11.06 12.45
CA GLY A 262 12.07 10.81 13.40
C GLY A 262 12.54 10.30 14.76
N ILE A 263 13.66 9.57 14.80
CA ILE A 263 14.21 8.99 16.03
C ILE A 263 15.69 9.31 16.09
N ILE A 264 16.20 9.64 17.29
CA ILE A 264 17.61 9.83 17.60
C ILE A 264 17.91 9.06 18.87
N GLU A 265 18.98 8.25 18.85
CA GLU A 265 19.44 7.49 20.00
C GLU A 265 20.97 7.63 20.16
N GLY A 266 21.43 7.60 21.38
CA GLY A 266 22.88 7.60 21.71
C GLY A 266 23.22 8.38 22.96
N GLY A 267 24.45 8.17 23.43
CA GLY A 267 24.92 8.74 24.67
C GLY A 267 24.71 7.81 25.88
N THR A 268 25.62 7.94 26.86
CA THR A 268 25.55 7.20 28.12
C THR A 268 25.67 8.11 29.34
N SER A 269 26.56 9.10 29.27
CA SER A 269 26.72 10.14 30.31
C SER A 269 27.36 11.39 29.71
N VAL A 270 27.21 12.53 30.41
CA VAL A 270 27.70 13.84 29.93
C VAL A 270 29.23 13.88 29.75
N ASN A 271 29.97 13.09 30.49
CA ASN A 271 31.43 13.03 30.47
C ASN A 271 32.00 11.82 29.71
N THR A 272 31.18 11.21 28.80
CA THR A 272 31.58 10.08 27.96
C THR A 272 31.49 10.45 26.47
N ILE A 273 32.55 10.16 25.71
CA ILE A 273 32.48 10.05 24.26
C ILE A 273 31.69 8.76 23.97
N SER A 274 30.49 8.89 23.44
CA SER A 274 29.60 7.74 23.21
C SER A 274 30.21 6.74 22.22
N PRO A 275 30.07 5.42 22.46
CA PRO A 275 30.49 4.41 21.50
C PRO A 275 29.57 4.33 20.26
N SER A 276 28.37 4.92 20.32
CA SER A 276 27.43 4.95 19.21
C SER A 276 26.50 6.14 19.24
N GLY A 277 26.00 6.50 18.07
CA GLY A 277 24.87 7.40 17.88
C GLY A 277 24.11 6.98 16.65
N SER A 278 22.79 6.93 16.70
CA SER A 278 21.93 6.52 15.58
C SER A 278 20.73 7.42 15.38
N MET A 279 20.17 7.38 14.16
CA MET A 279 18.92 8.03 13.81
C MET A 279 18.12 7.15 12.85
N ASP A 280 16.78 7.26 12.92
CA ASP A 280 15.88 6.71 11.92
C ASP A 280 15.35 7.85 11.05
N VAL A 281 15.41 7.63 9.72
CA VAL A 281 15.08 8.64 8.71
C VAL A 281 14.03 8.09 7.76
N ASP A 282 13.02 8.93 7.44
CA ASP A 282 11.96 8.65 6.47
C ASP A 282 12.06 9.64 5.30
N LEU A 283 12.23 9.14 4.08
CA LEU A 283 12.29 9.92 2.84
C LEU A 283 11.07 9.56 2.01
N ARG A 284 10.30 10.55 1.52
CA ARG A 284 9.07 10.29 0.74
C ARG A 284 8.98 11.12 -0.51
N SER A 285 8.35 10.55 -1.57
CA SER A 285 7.88 11.29 -2.74
C SER A 285 6.81 10.51 -3.52
N GLU A 286 5.97 11.24 -4.26
CA GLU A 286 5.06 10.69 -5.27
C GLU A 286 5.80 10.29 -6.56
N SER A 287 7.03 10.75 -6.75
CA SER A 287 7.84 10.50 -7.94
C SER A 287 9.00 9.57 -7.64
N PRO A 288 9.14 8.44 -8.35
CA PRO A 288 10.30 7.56 -8.21
C PRO A 288 11.63 8.30 -8.40
N ARG A 289 11.69 9.23 -9.37
CA ARG A 289 12.89 10.03 -9.65
C ARG A 289 13.20 10.98 -8.50
N ALA A 290 12.21 11.75 -8.03
CA ALA A 290 12.43 12.69 -6.93
C ALA A 290 12.81 11.97 -5.64
N LEU A 291 12.27 10.77 -5.39
CA LEU A 291 12.65 9.93 -4.25
C LEU A 291 14.10 9.45 -4.39
N ALA A 292 14.52 9.01 -5.58
CA ALA A 292 15.89 8.58 -5.82
C ALA A 292 16.89 9.76 -5.69
N ASP A 293 16.54 10.94 -6.21
CA ASP A 293 17.36 12.15 -6.08
C ASP A 293 17.50 12.57 -4.59
N LEU A 294 16.43 12.50 -3.82
CA LEU A 294 16.44 12.77 -2.37
C LEU A 294 17.29 11.75 -1.62
N ASP A 295 17.15 10.47 -1.96
CA ASP A 295 17.93 9.39 -1.36
C ASP A 295 19.44 9.57 -1.61
N ALA A 296 19.84 9.93 -2.82
CA ALA A 296 21.24 10.23 -3.16
C ALA A 296 21.82 11.40 -2.33
N LYS A 297 21.03 12.45 -2.13
CA LYS A 297 21.40 13.59 -1.26
C LYS A 297 21.56 13.14 0.19
N PHE A 298 20.63 12.37 0.72
CA PHE A 298 20.68 11.79 2.05
C PHE A 298 21.93 10.91 2.24
N GLN A 299 22.17 9.96 1.34
CA GLN A 299 23.34 9.08 1.37
C GLN A 299 24.65 9.89 1.37
N THR A 300 24.69 10.97 0.61
CA THR A 300 25.86 11.89 0.56
C THR A 300 26.03 12.61 1.90
N ALA A 301 24.96 13.14 2.50
CA ALA A 301 25.00 13.86 3.77
C ALA A 301 25.56 13.00 4.90
N VAL A 302 25.09 11.75 5.03
CA VAL A 302 25.54 10.86 6.12
C VAL A 302 26.99 10.41 5.95
N ARG A 303 27.45 10.16 4.70
CA ARG A 303 28.85 9.80 4.41
C ARG A 303 29.81 10.97 4.59
N ASN A 304 29.40 12.17 4.20
CA ASN A 304 30.19 13.39 4.41
C ASN A 304 30.35 13.69 5.90
N ALA A 305 29.32 13.46 6.71
CA ALA A 305 29.39 13.63 8.18
C ALA A 305 30.43 12.69 8.81
N LEU A 306 30.45 11.42 8.38
CA LEU A 306 31.52 10.47 8.77
C LEU A 306 32.91 10.98 8.41
N THR A 307 33.08 11.39 7.14
CA THR A 307 34.36 11.87 6.62
C THR A 307 34.83 13.10 7.38
N ALA A 308 33.94 14.09 7.59
CA ALA A 308 34.24 15.32 8.30
C ALA A 308 34.66 15.08 9.77
N GLU A 309 33.93 14.19 10.46
CA GLU A 309 34.27 13.87 11.85
C GLU A 309 35.63 13.13 11.96
N ASN A 310 35.90 12.16 11.10
CA ASN A 310 37.19 11.46 11.07
C ASN A 310 38.34 12.38 10.67
N ALA A 311 38.13 13.31 9.75
CA ALA A 311 39.13 14.28 9.31
C ALA A 311 39.42 15.37 10.36
N ARG A 312 38.47 15.64 11.24
CA ARG A 312 38.63 16.60 12.35
C ARG A 312 39.81 16.26 13.27
N TRP A 313 40.15 14.98 13.38
CA TRP A 313 41.15 14.45 14.30
C TRP A 313 42.23 13.68 13.57
N PRO A 314 43.10 14.37 12.78
CA PRO A 314 44.04 13.67 11.91
C PRO A 314 45.09 12.84 12.68
N SER A 315 45.45 13.25 13.89
CA SER A 315 46.41 12.53 14.75
C SER A 315 45.80 11.34 15.48
N SER A 316 44.51 11.18 15.49
CA SER A 316 43.84 10.02 16.11
C SER A 316 44.13 8.75 15.32
N ARG A 317 44.50 7.67 16.02
CA ARG A 317 44.61 6.33 15.44
C ARG A 317 43.24 5.63 15.30
N VAL A 318 42.23 6.19 15.98
CA VAL A 318 40.86 5.67 15.95
C VAL A 318 40.10 6.33 14.83
N ARG A 319 39.20 5.56 14.23
CA ARG A 319 38.19 6.05 13.28
C ARG A 319 36.84 5.52 13.72
N ILE A 320 35.81 6.32 13.52
CA ILE A 320 34.42 5.86 13.62
C ILE A 320 33.96 5.29 12.28
N THR A 321 32.98 4.41 12.35
CA THR A 321 32.36 3.76 11.21
C THR A 321 30.91 4.20 11.03
N LEU A 322 30.33 3.90 9.87
CA LEU A 322 28.95 4.18 9.50
C LEU A 322 28.28 2.90 9.00
N ASP A 323 27.14 2.56 9.59
CA ASP A 323 26.20 1.56 9.08
C ASP A 323 24.92 2.26 8.64
N ILE A 324 24.35 1.84 7.50
CA ILE A 324 23.08 2.33 6.96
C ILE A 324 22.21 1.12 6.68
N ASP A 325 21.31 0.82 7.61
CA ASP A 325 20.36 -0.28 7.49
C ASP A 325 19.07 0.19 6.85
N THR A 326 18.60 -0.53 5.84
CA THR A 326 17.28 -0.29 5.24
C THR A 326 16.22 -0.92 6.12
N ILE A 327 15.36 -0.10 6.74
CA ILE A 327 14.28 -0.56 7.62
C ILE A 327 12.92 -0.58 6.93
N GLY A 328 12.82 -0.05 5.71
CA GLY A 328 11.62 -0.14 4.88
C GLY A 328 11.80 0.52 3.53
N ILE A 329 11.23 -0.11 2.48
CA ILE A 329 11.15 0.48 1.15
C ILE A 329 9.75 0.24 0.59
N ARG A 330 9.02 1.33 0.37
CA ARG A 330 7.76 1.33 -0.38
C ARG A 330 8.00 2.07 -1.70
N PRO A 331 7.79 1.45 -2.86
CA PRO A 331 8.04 2.11 -4.12
C PRO A 331 7.05 3.26 -4.36
N ALA A 332 7.49 4.34 -4.95
CA ALA A 332 6.60 5.35 -5.52
C ALA A 332 6.01 4.82 -6.83
N GLY A 333 4.80 5.28 -7.17
CA GLY A 333 4.16 4.93 -8.42
C GLY A 333 3.17 6.02 -8.84
N ALA A 334 3.10 6.26 -10.13
CA ALA A 334 2.12 7.16 -10.70
C ALA A 334 1.53 6.54 -11.96
N GLN A 335 0.25 6.74 -12.16
CA GLN A 335 -0.45 6.32 -13.35
C GLN A 335 -1.31 7.47 -13.88
N PRO A 336 -1.51 7.55 -15.21
CA PRO A 336 -2.40 8.57 -15.76
C PRO A 336 -3.85 8.37 -15.29
N ASP A 337 -4.59 9.45 -15.09
CA ASP A 337 -6.03 9.39 -14.75
C ASP A 337 -6.86 8.70 -15.85
N SER A 338 -6.30 8.55 -17.05
CA SER A 338 -6.92 7.87 -18.19
C SER A 338 -6.87 6.34 -18.12
N VAL A 339 -6.12 5.73 -17.17
CA VAL A 339 -6.08 4.26 -17.07
C VAL A 339 -7.47 3.70 -16.71
N PRO A 340 -7.81 2.49 -17.20
CA PRO A 340 -9.17 1.95 -17.05
C PRO A 340 -9.68 1.89 -15.62
N ILE A 341 -8.83 1.52 -14.66
CA ILE A 341 -9.23 1.39 -13.26
C ILE A 341 -9.60 2.73 -12.61
N VAL A 342 -8.84 3.81 -12.87
CA VAL A 342 -9.15 5.16 -12.36
C VAL A 342 -10.46 5.66 -12.98
N ARG A 343 -10.63 5.49 -14.30
CA ARG A 343 -11.88 5.86 -14.97
C ARG A 343 -13.08 5.07 -14.43
N ALA A 344 -12.91 3.77 -14.19
CA ALA A 344 -13.96 2.93 -13.62
C ALA A 344 -14.35 3.42 -12.22
N ALA A 345 -13.36 3.73 -11.35
CA ALA A 345 -13.61 4.24 -10.00
C ALA A 345 -14.37 5.58 -10.02
N VAL A 346 -13.93 6.53 -10.84
CA VAL A 346 -14.60 7.84 -10.98
C VAL A 346 -16.02 7.68 -11.56
N ALA A 347 -16.18 6.85 -12.59
CA ALA A 347 -17.49 6.60 -13.21
C ALA A 347 -18.45 5.91 -12.23
N ALA A 348 -17.98 4.93 -11.46
CA ALA A 348 -18.76 4.24 -10.43
C ALA A 348 -19.22 5.21 -9.33
N GLY A 349 -18.33 6.09 -8.84
CA GLY A 349 -18.71 7.11 -7.85
C GLY A 349 -19.81 8.03 -8.38
N LYS A 350 -19.67 8.54 -9.63
CA LYS A 350 -20.68 9.38 -10.27
C LYS A 350 -22.03 8.66 -10.43
N ALA A 351 -22.00 7.37 -10.80
CA ALA A 351 -23.23 6.58 -10.92
C ALA A 351 -23.94 6.36 -9.56
N LEU A 352 -23.19 6.41 -8.45
CA LEU A 352 -23.70 6.34 -7.09
C LEU A 352 -24.01 7.72 -6.47
N GLY A 353 -23.85 8.81 -7.25
CA GLY A 353 -24.22 10.17 -6.85
C GLY A 353 -23.12 10.95 -6.11
N PHE A 354 -21.84 10.59 -6.27
CA PHE A 354 -20.72 11.36 -5.74
C PHE A 354 -19.53 11.40 -6.69
N THR A 355 -18.66 12.38 -6.53
CA THR A 355 -17.39 12.45 -7.26
C THR A 355 -16.25 12.22 -6.27
N PRO A 356 -15.47 11.13 -6.39
CA PRO A 356 -14.41 10.85 -5.43
C PRO A 356 -13.31 11.91 -5.56
N PRO A 357 -12.86 12.52 -4.44
CA PRO A 357 -11.64 13.31 -4.44
C PRO A 357 -10.45 12.40 -4.75
N THR A 358 -9.57 12.85 -5.66
CA THR A 358 -8.38 12.10 -6.03
C THR A 358 -7.16 12.59 -5.28
N GLY A 359 -6.29 11.67 -4.86
CA GLY A 359 -5.14 11.98 -4.04
C GLY A 359 -3.93 11.06 -4.27
N ALA A 360 -2.94 11.26 -3.41
CA ALA A 360 -1.75 10.43 -3.29
C ALA A 360 -1.60 9.96 -1.84
N SER A 361 -1.33 8.67 -1.65
CA SER A 361 -1.07 8.07 -0.34
C SER A 361 -0.08 6.91 -0.46
N SER A 362 0.36 6.39 0.67
CA SER A 362 1.22 5.19 0.73
C SER A 362 0.40 4.03 1.27
N THR A 363 0.08 3.07 0.42
CA THR A 363 -0.81 1.94 0.68
C THR A 363 -0.31 0.68 -0.03
N ASP A 364 -1.02 -0.42 0.07
CA ASP A 364 -0.74 -1.64 -0.69
C ASP A 364 -0.70 -1.43 -2.21
N ALA A 365 -1.44 -0.45 -2.74
CA ALA A 365 -1.43 -0.12 -4.16
C ALA A 365 -0.06 0.38 -4.69
N ASN A 366 0.85 0.80 -3.80
CA ASN A 366 2.19 1.24 -4.17
C ASN A 366 2.95 0.19 -4.99
N LEU A 367 2.91 -1.05 -4.53
CA LEU A 367 3.69 -2.11 -5.17
C LEU A 367 3.16 -2.48 -6.56
N PRO A 368 1.86 -2.81 -6.76
CA PRO A 368 1.35 -3.07 -8.10
C PRO A 368 1.57 -1.89 -9.06
N MET A 369 1.33 -0.63 -8.63
CA MET A 369 1.62 0.55 -9.46
C MET A 369 3.07 0.59 -9.92
N SER A 370 4.02 0.30 -9.04
CA SER A 370 5.46 0.29 -9.36
C SER A 370 5.85 -0.82 -10.35
N LEU A 371 5.07 -1.88 -10.42
CA LEU A 371 5.22 -2.99 -11.36
C LEU A 371 4.48 -2.75 -12.68
N GLY A 372 3.85 -1.59 -12.86
CA GLY A 372 3.06 -1.25 -14.04
C GLY A 372 1.68 -1.92 -14.08
N ILE A 373 1.23 -2.51 -12.97
CA ILE A 373 -0.13 -3.06 -12.83
C ILE A 373 -1.06 -1.91 -12.45
N PRO A 374 -2.13 -1.63 -13.22
CA PRO A 374 -3.13 -0.63 -12.88
C PRO A 374 -3.73 -0.89 -11.49
N ALA A 375 -3.54 0.05 -10.56
CA ALA A 375 -3.93 -0.12 -9.16
C ALA A 375 -4.48 1.17 -8.57
N ILE A 376 -5.38 1.06 -7.61
CA ILE A 376 -5.94 2.16 -6.82
C ILE A 376 -6.11 1.75 -5.37
N THR A 377 -6.17 2.75 -4.49
CA THR A 377 -6.79 2.58 -3.18
C THR A 377 -8.06 3.39 -3.14
N ILE A 378 -9.10 2.82 -2.56
CA ILE A 378 -10.39 3.47 -2.32
C ILE A 378 -10.73 3.41 -0.83
N ASP A 379 -11.39 4.46 -0.36
CA ASP A 379 -11.93 4.46 0.99
C ASP A 379 -13.14 3.52 1.11
N GLY A 380 -13.34 2.98 2.30
CA GLY A 380 -14.40 2.01 2.60
C GLY A 380 -15.78 2.59 2.92
N GLY A 381 -15.99 3.91 2.83
CA GLY A 381 -17.22 4.60 3.23
C GLY A 381 -17.24 5.00 4.71
N GLY A 382 -18.29 5.71 5.13
CA GLY A 382 -18.43 6.28 6.47
C GLY A 382 -17.49 7.48 6.72
N ASP A 383 -17.34 7.89 7.99
CA ASP A 383 -16.46 8.96 8.43
C ASP A 383 -15.56 8.43 9.57
N GLY A 384 -14.25 8.39 9.35
CA GLY A 384 -13.27 7.95 10.34
C GLY A 384 -12.39 9.09 10.82
N ARG A 385 -11.94 8.96 12.07
CA ARG A 385 -11.06 9.94 12.69
C ARG A 385 -10.02 9.26 13.56
N GLY A 386 -8.84 9.87 13.62
CA GLY A 386 -7.79 9.43 14.52
C GLY A 386 -7.14 8.11 14.13
N ALA A 387 -7.07 7.75 12.84
CA ALA A 387 -6.30 6.61 12.37
C ALA A 387 -4.90 6.60 12.99
N HIS A 388 -4.35 5.43 13.31
CA HIS A 388 -3.08 5.24 14.01
C HIS A 388 -3.08 5.75 15.47
N SER A 389 -4.25 6.00 16.06
CA SER A 389 -4.35 6.32 17.49
C SER A 389 -5.29 5.37 18.23
N THR A 390 -5.08 5.19 19.54
CA THR A 390 -5.97 4.37 20.39
C THR A 390 -7.36 4.98 20.57
N SER A 391 -7.57 6.23 20.12
CA SER A 391 -8.86 6.93 20.11
C SER A 391 -9.56 6.91 18.75
N GLU A 392 -9.09 6.07 17.82
CA GLU A 392 -9.67 5.94 16.51
C GLU A 392 -11.16 5.65 16.55
N SER A 393 -11.90 6.28 15.65
CA SER A 393 -13.35 6.15 15.56
C SER A 393 -13.81 6.05 14.12
N TYR A 394 -14.94 5.39 13.94
CA TYR A 394 -15.67 5.26 12.69
C TYR A 394 -17.15 5.56 12.91
N ASP A 395 -17.74 6.36 12.04
CA ASP A 395 -19.17 6.64 12.01
C ASP A 395 -19.75 6.22 10.65
N ASP A 396 -20.73 5.31 10.65
CA ASP A 396 -21.36 4.86 9.41
C ASP A 396 -22.28 5.93 8.80
N GLY A 397 -22.77 6.86 9.62
CA GLY A 397 -23.69 7.89 9.21
C GLY A 397 -24.93 7.32 8.50
N ASP A 398 -25.50 8.12 7.59
CA ASP A 398 -26.71 7.73 6.85
C ASP A 398 -26.40 6.93 5.57
N ARG A 399 -25.14 6.88 5.13
CA ARG A 399 -24.75 6.33 3.82
C ARG A 399 -23.43 5.56 3.81
N GLY A 400 -23.02 4.95 4.92
CA GLY A 400 -21.77 4.18 4.98
C GLY A 400 -21.69 3.02 3.96
N TRP A 401 -22.85 2.47 3.55
CA TRP A 401 -22.93 1.46 2.49
C TRP A 401 -22.42 1.92 1.13
N LEU A 402 -22.23 3.23 0.88
CA LEU A 402 -21.72 3.72 -0.40
C LEU A 402 -20.29 3.22 -0.69
N GLY A 403 -19.44 3.07 0.33
CA GLY A 403 -18.09 2.51 0.14
C GLY A 403 -18.12 1.10 -0.44
N PRO A 404 -18.80 0.12 0.22
CA PRO A 404 -18.99 -1.22 -0.34
C PRO A 404 -19.68 -1.26 -1.70
N GLN A 405 -20.68 -0.40 -1.94
CA GLN A 405 -21.33 -0.30 -3.26
C GLN A 405 -20.35 0.20 -4.32
N TRP A 406 -19.52 1.18 -3.98
CA TRP A 406 -18.51 1.73 -4.88
C TRP A 406 -17.47 0.67 -5.24
N ALA A 407 -16.93 -0.04 -4.25
CA ALA A 407 -16.03 -1.16 -4.45
C ALA A 407 -16.64 -2.24 -5.37
N ALA A 408 -17.89 -2.64 -5.10
CA ALA A 408 -18.60 -3.65 -5.90
C ALA A 408 -18.80 -3.22 -7.35
N LEU A 409 -19.16 -1.95 -7.59
CA LEU A 409 -19.40 -1.44 -8.95
C LEU A 409 -18.08 -1.32 -9.74
N ILE A 410 -16.98 -0.95 -9.09
CA ILE A 410 -15.64 -0.96 -9.69
C ILE A 410 -15.25 -2.40 -10.08
N VAL A 411 -15.37 -3.35 -9.14
CA VAL A 411 -15.07 -4.76 -9.38
C VAL A 411 -15.93 -5.33 -10.51
N ALA A 412 -17.24 -5.08 -10.48
CA ALA A 412 -18.17 -5.52 -11.53
C ALA A 412 -17.79 -4.97 -12.91
N THR A 413 -17.41 -3.70 -12.98
CA THR A 413 -16.98 -3.04 -14.21
C THR A 413 -15.70 -3.66 -14.76
N LEU A 414 -14.67 -3.78 -13.92
CA LEU A 414 -13.35 -4.28 -14.33
C LEU A 414 -13.38 -5.79 -14.64
N ALA A 415 -14.12 -6.58 -13.86
CA ALA A 415 -14.31 -8.02 -14.13
C ALA A 415 -15.35 -8.32 -15.21
N GLN A 416 -15.90 -7.30 -15.87
CA GLN A 416 -16.89 -7.40 -16.95
C GLN A 416 -18.11 -8.23 -16.51
N ALA A 417 -18.88 -7.73 -15.53
CA ALA A 417 -20.15 -8.30 -15.10
C ALA A 417 -21.16 -8.39 -16.26
N ARG A 418 -22.01 -9.43 -16.22
CA ARG A 418 -22.99 -9.74 -17.27
C ARG A 418 -24.35 -10.07 -16.68
#